data_10f4bbf81ada9c7faadec28613170f6a
#
_entry.id   10f4bbf81ada9c7faadec28613170f6a
#
_cell.length_a   1.000
_cell.length_b   1.000
_cell.length_c   1.000
_cell.angle_alpha   90.00
_cell.angle_beta   90.00
_cell.angle_gamma   90.00
#
_symmetry.space_group_name_H-M   'P 1'
#
loop_
_entity.id
_entity.type
_entity.pdbx_description
1 polymer ?
#
loop_
_entity_poly.entity_id
_entity_poly.type
_entity_poly.pdbx_seq_one_letter_code
_entity_poly.pdbx_strand_id
1 'polypeptide(L)'
;MQRSTDNSIKVGVIADQTGPLSFMGVADANVAKMVIDDINAGGGLLGRQIELYLEDGETDDGAAEACATRLVQQHHVDVILGGIYSSTRQAIKKPAVIDGKTLYIYPEQYEGQECDPLIFCTGPVPAQQVDPLIPWLMRRTGAKRFALPSADYIWPRVLNEKVRQVVAAEGGEIVAEKYHPLDHADYGEIVEQIMSSGAEVVFNTIVPPGLTPFMQQLHEAGFSKRGGHLVCTYFDENCLGLVPPEQVEGLYGCLDYYQDAGDPFSKELLSRYDELYPDSALFTGGSACSGMYRGLRLWEAAVREAGTLEQQDVIAALDHAKIAVGPGGPAEMVPGQHHVRMNMYIAQVHDGALQIVESLGVIDPDEPVVQERSVVTA
;
A
#
# COMPACT_ATOMS: atom_id res chain seq x y z
N MET A 1 -15.72 31.28 -8.68
CA MET A 1 -14.27 31.46 -8.83
C MET A 1 -13.93 31.31 -10.29
N GLN A 2 -13.25 32.26 -10.93
CA GLN A 2 -12.80 32.11 -12.31
C GLN A 2 -11.73 31.04 -12.35
N ARG A 3 -11.99 29.88 -13.03
CA ARG A 3 -10.95 28.93 -13.40
C ARG A 3 -9.91 29.67 -14.25
N SER A 4 -8.64 29.50 -13.96
CA SER A 4 -7.50 29.98 -14.74
C SER A 4 -7.68 29.60 -16.21
N THR A 5 -7.15 30.42 -17.12
CA THR A 5 -7.08 30.13 -18.57
C THR A 5 -6.06 29.03 -18.91
N ASP A 6 -5.50 28.39 -17.92
CA ASP A 6 -4.60 27.26 -18.03
C ASP A 6 -5.40 26.01 -18.41
N ASN A 7 -5.09 25.45 -19.59
CA ASN A 7 -5.83 24.35 -20.18
C ASN A 7 -5.27 22.96 -19.76
N SER A 8 -4.36 22.90 -18.76
CA SER A 8 -3.83 21.63 -18.24
C SER A 8 -4.77 20.99 -17.23
N ILE A 9 -4.66 19.67 -17.08
CA ILE A 9 -5.25 18.89 -15.98
C ILE A 9 -4.19 18.79 -14.89
N LYS A 10 -4.54 19.05 -13.65
CA LYS A 10 -3.57 19.14 -12.57
C LYS A 10 -3.67 17.94 -11.63
N VAL A 11 -2.61 17.15 -11.56
CA VAL A 11 -2.52 15.99 -10.66
C VAL A 11 -1.50 16.30 -9.57
N GLY A 12 -1.92 16.24 -8.33
CA GLY A 12 -1.06 16.34 -7.16
C GLY A 12 -0.61 14.96 -6.69
N VAL A 13 0.66 14.78 -6.41
CA VAL A 13 1.20 13.55 -5.83
C VAL A 13 2.02 13.90 -4.60
N ILE A 14 1.73 13.22 -3.49
CA ILE A 14 2.51 13.32 -2.25
C ILE A 14 3.23 11.99 -2.09
N ALA A 15 4.55 12.01 -2.29
CA ALA A 15 5.41 10.84 -2.18
C ALA A 15 6.55 11.14 -1.22
N ASP A 16 6.89 10.19 -0.36
CA ASP A 16 7.96 10.34 0.64
C ASP A 16 9.34 10.18 -0.03
N GLN A 17 9.79 11.23 -0.73
CA GLN A 17 11.08 11.20 -1.45
C GLN A 17 12.28 11.29 -0.49
N THR A 18 12.05 11.78 0.71
CA THR A 18 13.00 11.78 1.82
C THR A 18 12.39 11.11 3.07
N GLY A 19 13.19 10.95 4.14
CA GLY A 19 12.72 10.29 5.35
C GLY A 19 12.86 8.76 5.33
N PRO A 20 12.39 8.07 6.40
CA PRO A 20 12.56 6.62 6.58
C PRO A 20 11.95 5.73 5.50
N LEU A 21 10.88 6.18 4.82
CA LEU A 21 10.22 5.43 3.74
C LEU A 21 10.60 5.91 2.33
N SER A 22 11.69 6.67 2.19
CA SER A 22 12.13 7.17 0.88
C SER A 22 12.43 6.05 -0.13
N PHE A 23 12.81 4.87 0.32
CA PHE A 23 13.00 3.69 -0.54
C PHE A 23 11.70 3.22 -1.23
N MET A 24 10.54 3.59 -0.70
CA MET A 24 9.21 3.37 -1.31
C MET A 24 8.74 4.63 -2.04
N GLY A 25 8.78 5.78 -1.37
CA GLY A 25 8.24 7.03 -1.90
C GLY A 25 8.95 7.52 -3.16
N VAL A 26 10.25 7.26 -3.32
CA VAL A 26 10.97 7.54 -4.59
C VAL A 26 10.38 6.70 -5.73
N ALA A 27 10.06 5.43 -5.48
CA ALA A 27 9.44 4.58 -6.48
C ALA A 27 8.02 5.06 -6.83
N ASP A 28 7.24 5.51 -5.85
CA ASP A 28 5.93 6.13 -6.06
C ASP A 28 6.01 7.34 -6.99
N ALA A 29 6.93 8.25 -6.71
CA ALA A 29 7.17 9.44 -7.53
C ALA A 29 7.54 9.07 -8.98
N ASN A 30 8.40 8.07 -9.15
CA ASN A 30 8.80 7.54 -10.46
C ASN A 30 7.61 6.95 -11.22
N VAL A 31 6.80 6.13 -10.56
CA VAL A 31 5.61 5.52 -11.16
C VAL A 31 4.59 6.59 -11.57
N ALA A 32 4.34 7.56 -10.70
CA ALA A 32 3.44 8.65 -11.02
C ALA A 32 3.88 9.42 -12.26
N LYS A 33 5.17 9.76 -12.33
CA LYS A 33 5.77 10.42 -13.48
C LYS A 33 5.66 9.57 -14.74
N MET A 34 6.06 8.31 -14.68
CA MET A 34 6.01 7.38 -15.82
C MET A 34 4.59 7.25 -16.38
N VAL A 35 3.58 7.07 -15.53
CA VAL A 35 2.19 6.92 -15.97
C VAL A 35 1.65 8.21 -16.58
N ILE A 36 1.94 9.37 -15.96
CA ILE A 36 1.51 10.67 -16.48
C ILE A 36 2.20 10.99 -17.81
N ASP A 37 3.48 10.71 -17.96
CA ASP A 37 4.22 10.87 -19.21
C ASP A 37 3.61 10.01 -20.34
N ASP A 38 3.17 8.78 -20.03
CA ASP A 38 2.45 7.91 -20.98
C ASP A 38 1.13 8.50 -21.42
N ILE A 39 0.32 8.97 -20.48
CA ILE A 39 -0.97 9.58 -20.78
C ILE A 39 -0.75 10.81 -21.68
N ASN A 40 0.25 11.63 -21.36
CA ASN A 40 0.60 12.82 -22.11
C ASN A 40 1.12 12.49 -23.51
N ALA A 41 1.99 11.49 -23.65
CA ALA A 41 2.47 11.00 -24.94
C ALA A 41 1.34 10.44 -25.80
N GLY A 42 0.31 9.82 -25.19
CA GLY A 42 -0.91 9.38 -25.84
C GLY A 42 -1.90 10.47 -26.24
N GLY A 43 -1.55 11.75 -26.06
CA GLY A 43 -2.39 12.91 -26.37
C GLY A 43 -3.13 13.51 -25.17
N GLY A 44 -2.83 13.07 -23.97
CA GLY A 44 -3.41 13.55 -22.72
C GLY A 44 -4.81 13.00 -22.43
N LEU A 45 -5.54 13.68 -21.55
CA LEU A 45 -6.93 13.40 -21.23
C LEU A 45 -7.85 14.49 -21.77
N LEU A 46 -8.93 14.09 -22.45
CA LEU A 46 -9.89 15.04 -23.03
C LEU A 46 -9.21 16.11 -23.94
N GLY A 47 -8.10 15.74 -24.62
CA GLY A 47 -7.31 16.65 -25.45
C GLY A 47 -6.45 17.65 -24.67
N ARG A 48 -6.25 17.44 -23.37
CA ARG A 48 -5.47 18.30 -22.46
C ARG A 48 -4.30 17.52 -21.89
N GLN A 49 -3.15 18.17 -21.72
CA GLN A 49 -1.99 17.59 -21.04
C GLN A 49 -2.20 17.59 -19.53
N ILE A 50 -1.64 16.59 -18.84
CA ILE A 50 -1.59 16.54 -17.39
C ILE A 50 -0.32 17.24 -16.91
N GLU A 51 -0.47 18.14 -15.95
CA GLU A 51 0.61 18.76 -15.20
C GLU A 51 0.74 18.10 -13.85
N LEU A 52 1.90 17.53 -13.56
CA LEU A 52 2.21 16.86 -12.30
C LEU A 52 2.77 17.85 -11.28
N TYR A 53 2.14 17.93 -10.12
CA TYR A 53 2.62 18.61 -8.92
C TYR A 53 3.08 17.56 -7.91
N LEU A 54 4.39 17.34 -7.85
CA LEU A 54 5.01 16.35 -6.97
C LEU A 54 5.54 17.03 -5.71
N GLU A 55 5.06 16.59 -4.56
CA GLU A 55 5.43 17.09 -3.23
C GLU A 55 6.10 15.97 -2.41
N ASP A 56 7.06 16.35 -1.56
CA ASP A 56 7.74 15.42 -0.64
C ASP A 56 7.04 15.41 0.72
N GLY A 57 6.49 14.25 1.10
CA GLY A 57 5.84 14.02 2.39
C GLY A 57 6.82 13.78 3.55
N GLU A 58 8.12 13.57 3.26
CA GLU A 58 9.21 13.42 4.23
C GLU A 58 9.00 12.29 5.26
N THR A 59 8.03 11.39 5.03
CA THR A 59 7.54 10.40 6.01
C THR A 59 7.09 11.08 7.32
N ASP A 60 6.51 12.27 7.21
CA ASP A 60 6.07 13.10 8.34
C ASP A 60 4.64 13.62 8.15
N ASP A 61 3.80 13.47 9.17
CA ASP A 61 2.38 13.85 9.11
C ASP A 61 2.20 15.37 8.88
N GLY A 62 3.05 16.20 9.50
CA GLY A 62 2.98 17.66 9.35
C GLY A 62 3.44 18.12 7.96
N ALA A 63 4.49 17.50 7.40
CA ALA A 63 4.93 17.74 6.03
C ALA A 63 3.86 17.34 5.03
N ALA A 64 3.25 16.16 5.20
CA ALA A 64 2.17 15.67 4.34
C ALA A 64 0.92 16.58 4.38
N GLU A 65 0.52 17.07 5.57
CA GLU A 65 -0.57 18.06 5.70
C GLU A 65 -0.25 19.37 4.96
N ALA A 66 0.99 19.86 5.08
CA ALA A 66 1.44 21.05 4.40
C ALA A 66 1.47 20.87 2.88
N CYS A 67 1.94 19.72 2.38
CA CYS A 67 1.91 19.34 0.96
C CYS A 67 0.48 19.35 0.42
N ALA A 68 -0.45 18.66 1.07
CA ALA A 68 -1.85 18.62 0.66
C ALA A 68 -2.48 20.02 0.66
N THR A 69 -2.14 20.86 1.63
CA THR A 69 -2.60 22.25 1.69
C THR A 69 -2.11 23.06 0.46
N ARG A 70 -0.83 22.92 0.08
CA ARG A 70 -0.28 23.60 -1.12
C ARG A 70 -0.95 23.11 -2.40
N LEU A 71 -1.10 21.78 -2.55
CA LEU A 71 -1.75 21.19 -3.72
C LEU A 71 -3.17 21.73 -3.93
N VAL A 72 -3.95 21.84 -2.85
CA VAL A 72 -5.33 22.34 -2.91
C VAL A 72 -5.38 23.85 -3.09
N GLN A 73 -4.70 24.60 -2.22
CA GLN A 73 -4.91 26.05 -2.12
C GLN A 73 -4.09 26.86 -3.11
N GLN A 74 -2.91 26.37 -3.51
CA GLN A 74 -2.02 27.11 -4.42
C GLN A 74 -2.09 26.57 -5.85
N HIS A 75 -2.06 25.22 -5.99
CA HIS A 75 -2.04 24.59 -7.31
C HIS A 75 -3.43 24.26 -7.84
N HIS A 76 -4.44 24.14 -6.96
CA HIS A 76 -5.82 23.80 -7.33
C HIS A 76 -5.88 22.54 -8.18
N VAL A 77 -5.28 21.46 -7.67
CA VAL A 77 -5.23 20.17 -8.37
C VAL A 77 -6.62 19.54 -8.50
N ASP A 78 -6.83 18.79 -9.59
CA ASP A 78 -8.09 18.09 -9.86
C ASP A 78 -8.21 16.78 -9.03
N VAL A 79 -7.07 16.18 -8.70
CA VAL A 79 -6.98 14.96 -7.88
C VAL A 79 -5.65 14.93 -7.11
N ILE A 80 -5.65 14.31 -5.94
CA ILE A 80 -4.44 14.04 -5.15
C ILE A 80 -4.24 12.52 -5.06
N LEU A 81 -3.00 12.05 -5.22
CA LEU A 81 -2.61 10.67 -4.93
C LEU A 81 -1.43 10.66 -3.94
N GLY A 82 -1.29 9.59 -3.16
CA GLY A 82 -0.10 9.36 -2.35
C GLY A 82 -0.34 9.29 -0.85
N GLY A 83 0.74 9.49 -0.10
CA GLY A 83 0.83 9.17 1.32
C GLY A 83 1.11 7.68 1.54
N ILE A 84 1.99 7.33 2.48
CA ILE A 84 2.36 5.94 2.78
C ILE A 84 1.76 5.51 4.11
N TYR A 85 2.15 6.12 5.24
CA TYR A 85 1.57 5.74 6.54
C TYR A 85 0.08 6.06 6.63
N SER A 86 -0.65 5.24 7.40
CA SER A 86 -2.06 5.52 7.72
C SER A 86 -2.25 6.85 8.47
N SER A 87 -1.25 7.27 9.24
CA SER A 87 -1.23 8.58 9.89
C SER A 87 -1.10 9.72 8.86
N THR A 88 -0.20 9.59 7.87
CA THR A 88 -0.07 10.57 6.79
C THR A 88 -1.32 10.64 5.92
N ARG A 89 -2.00 9.50 5.65
CA ARG A 89 -3.33 9.52 5.01
C ARG A 89 -4.31 10.41 5.79
N GLN A 90 -4.37 10.25 7.11
CA GLN A 90 -5.27 11.07 7.95
C GLN A 90 -4.85 12.55 7.96
N ALA A 91 -3.56 12.85 7.97
CA ALA A 91 -3.05 14.22 7.85
C ALA A 91 -3.43 14.87 6.52
N ILE A 92 -3.28 14.15 5.40
CA ILE A 92 -3.69 14.59 4.05
C ILE A 92 -5.21 14.78 3.97
N LYS A 93 -6.00 13.89 4.57
CA LYS A 93 -7.47 13.87 4.50
C LYS A 93 -8.08 15.22 4.91
N LYS A 94 -7.56 15.86 5.95
CA LYS A 94 -8.12 17.10 6.46
C LYS A 94 -8.06 18.25 5.41
N PRO A 95 -6.87 18.69 4.93
CA PRO A 95 -6.79 19.79 3.95
C PRO A 95 -7.31 19.40 2.57
N ALA A 96 -7.10 18.16 2.13
CA ALA A 96 -7.49 17.72 0.79
C ALA A 96 -8.99 17.46 0.68
N VAL A 97 -9.53 16.66 1.57
CA VAL A 97 -10.87 16.07 1.44
C VAL A 97 -11.92 16.85 2.25
N ILE A 98 -11.62 17.16 3.53
CA ILE A 98 -12.59 17.80 4.43
C ILE A 98 -12.73 19.27 4.07
N ASP A 99 -11.64 19.99 3.97
CA ASP A 99 -11.61 21.43 3.72
C ASP A 99 -11.65 21.74 2.21
N GLY A 100 -10.79 21.06 1.43
CA GLY A 100 -10.59 21.31 0.00
C GLY A 100 -11.63 20.69 -0.93
N LYS A 101 -12.35 19.66 -0.47
CA LYS A 101 -13.31 18.88 -1.29
C LYS A 101 -12.68 18.31 -2.56
N THR A 102 -11.38 17.98 -2.51
CA THR A 102 -10.62 17.41 -3.61
C THR A 102 -10.68 15.89 -3.57
N LEU A 103 -10.82 15.25 -4.73
CA LEU A 103 -10.73 13.80 -4.88
C LEU A 103 -9.35 13.32 -4.42
N TYR A 104 -9.32 12.29 -3.59
CA TYR A 104 -8.09 11.70 -3.06
C TYR A 104 -8.03 10.20 -3.34
N ILE A 105 -6.95 9.73 -3.93
CA ILE A 105 -6.67 8.32 -4.17
C ILE A 105 -5.51 7.91 -3.29
N TYR A 106 -5.76 6.97 -2.37
CA TYR A 106 -4.76 6.42 -1.46
C TYR A 106 -4.22 5.10 -2.03
N PRO A 107 -2.92 5.04 -2.44
CA PRO A 107 -2.38 3.91 -3.18
C PRO A 107 -1.84 2.78 -2.32
N GLU A 108 -1.62 3.04 -1.02
CA GLU A 108 -0.91 2.15 -0.11
C GLU A 108 -1.82 1.04 0.43
N GLN A 109 -1.22 -0.11 0.77
CA GLN A 109 -1.88 -1.07 1.63
C GLN A 109 -2.16 -0.47 3.01
N TYR A 110 -3.27 -0.82 3.61
CA TYR A 110 -3.64 -0.23 4.90
C TYR A 110 -4.63 -1.10 5.68
N GLU A 111 -5.06 -0.62 6.85
CA GLU A 111 -5.97 -1.33 7.76
C GLU A 111 -7.41 -1.47 7.28
N GLY A 112 -7.80 -0.87 6.15
CA GLY A 112 -9.19 -0.85 5.68
C GLY A 112 -10.06 0.21 6.36
N GLN A 113 -11.39 0.10 6.17
CA GLN A 113 -12.43 0.89 6.82
C GLN A 113 -12.52 2.38 6.40
N GLU A 114 -11.80 2.81 5.35
CA GLU A 114 -12.01 4.15 4.80
C GLU A 114 -13.34 4.17 4.03
N CYS A 115 -14.22 5.09 4.38
CA CYS A 115 -15.56 5.20 3.81
C CYS A 115 -15.95 6.63 3.42
N ASP A 116 -14.97 7.54 3.29
CA ASP A 116 -15.23 8.89 2.81
C ASP A 116 -15.55 8.88 1.30
N PRO A 117 -16.62 9.55 0.85
CA PRO A 117 -17.03 9.52 -0.56
C PRO A 117 -16.05 10.18 -1.54
N LEU A 118 -15.07 10.91 -1.05
CA LEU A 118 -14.02 11.53 -1.87
C LEU A 118 -12.68 10.77 -1.78
N ILE A 119 -12.65 9.61 -1.13
CA ILE A 119 -11.43 8.80 -1.01
C ILE A 119 -11.62 7.46 -1.72
N PHE A 120 -10.66 7.12 -2.58
CA PHE A 120 -10.57 5.83 -3.24
C PHE A 120 -9.25 5.15 -2.86
N CYS A 121 -9.32 3.88 -2.49
CA CYS A 121 -8.17 3.11 -2.03
C CYS A 121 -7.78 2.08 -3.08
N THR A 122 -6.53 2.12 -3.53
CA THR A 122 -6.04 1.27 -4.61
C THR A 122 -4.95 0.28 -4.20
N GLY A 123 -4.54 0.30 -2.93
CA GLY A 123 -3.71 -0.71 -2.29
C GLY A 123 -4.55 -1.83 -1.64
N PRO A 124 -3.90 -2.95 -1.23
CA PRO A 124 -4.57 -4.07 -0.56
C PRO A 124 -5.09 -3.71 0.83
N VAL A 125 -6.10 -4.44 1.28
CA VAL A 125 -6.70 -4.35 2.62
C VAL A 125 -6.63 -5.71 3.35
N PRO A 126 -6.88 -5.77 4.67
CA PRO A 126 -6.70 -6.99 5.44
C PRO A 126 -7.51 -8.19 4.94
N ALA A 127 -8.70 -7.99 4.38
CA ALA A 127 -9.48 -9.07 3.78
C ALA A 127 -8.78 -9.73 2.58
N GLN A 128 -7.95 -8.99 1.87
CA GLN A 128 -7.18 -9.48 0.73
C GLN A 128 -5.85 -10.11 1.14
N GLN A 129 -5.32 -9.76 2.30
CA GLN A 129 -4.02 -10.22 2.79
C GLN A 129 -4.15 -11.26 3.90
N VAL A 130 -4.79 -10.91 5.02
CA VAL A 130 -4.83 -11.71 6.26
C VAL A 130 -5.75 -12.91 6.12
N ASP A 131 -6.96 -12.70 5.55
CA ASP A 131 -7.97 -13.75 5.44
C ASP A 131 -7.50 -14.95 4.59
N PRO A 132 -6.81 -14.78 3.46
CA PRO A 132 -6.28 -15.91 2.72
C PRO A 132 -4.95 -16.44 3.28
N LEU A 133 -4.05 -15.56 3.74
CA LEU A 133 -2.68 -15.93 4.12
C LEU A 133 -2.65 -16.79 5.40
N ILE A 134 -3.34 -16.39 6.46
CA ILE A 134 -3.26 -17.10 7.75
C ILE A 134 -3.81 -18.53 7.65
N PRO A 135 -5.01 -18.78 7.10
CA PRO A 135 -5.49 -20.16 6.92
C PRO A 135 -4.60 -20.99 5.99
N TRP A 136 -4.06 -20.38 4.93
CA TRP A 136 -3.12 -21.05 4.03
C TRP A 136 -1.84 -21.47 4.76
N LEU A 137 -1.24 -20.56 5.54
CA LEU A 137 -0.03 -20.83 6.31
C LEU A 137 -0.26 -21.92 7.36
N MET A 138 -1.35 -21.81 8.13
CA MET A 138 -1.69 -22.78 9.16
C MET A 138 -1.90 -24.20 8.60
N ARG A 139 -2.60 -24.31 7.45
CA ARG A 139 -2.75 -25.61 6.76
C ARG A 139 -1.43 -26.17 6.26
N ARG A 140 -0.54 -25.31 5.74
CA ARG A 140 0.74 -25.70 5.15
C ARG A 140 1.77 -26.15 6.20
N THR A 141 1.79 -25.46 7.35
CA THR A 141 2.82 -25.64 8.40
C THR A 141 2.33 -26.41 9.62
N GLY A 142 1.03 -26.43 9.87
CA GLY A 142 0.44 -26.92 11.12
C GLY A 142 0.59 -25.96 12.31
N ALA A 143 1.21 -24.80 12.12
CA ALA A 143 1.47 -23.82 13.18
C ALA A 143 0.17 -23.18 13.68
N LYS A 144 0.08 -22.97 15.02
CA LYS A 144 -1.08 -22.42 15.70
C LYS A 144 -0.77 -21.31 16.70
N ARG A 145 0.50 -21.09 17.01
CA ARG A 145 0.94 -20.18 18.07
C ARG A 145 1.63 -18.97 17.44
N PHE A 146 0.94 -17.83 17.48
CA PHE A 146 1.37 -16.60 16.81
C PHE A 146 1.90 -15.58 17.81
N ALA A 147 2.97 -14.87 17.42
CA ALA A 147 3.46 -13.70 18.09
C ALA A 147 3.30 -12.47 17.16
N LEU A 148 2.88 -11.34 17.73
CA LEU A 148 2.59 -10.10 17.02
C LEU A 148 3.50 -8.96 17.50
N PRO A 149 4.79 -8.94 17.15
CA PRO A 149 5.63 -7.77 17.34
C PRO A 149 5.20 -6.68 16.35
N SER A 150 5.01 -5.44 16.85
CA SER A 150 4.29 -4.43 16.08
C SER A 150 4.84 -3.02 16.32
N ALA A 151 4.77 -2.17 15.30
CA ALA A 151 4.92 -0.74 15.46
C ALA A 151 3.66 -0.12 16.10
N ASP A 152 3.81 0.98 16.85
CA ASP A 152 2.72 1.59 17.60
C ASP A 152 2.09 2.76 16.85
N TYR A 153 1.24 2.43 15.84
CA TYR A 153 0.38 3.40 15.16
C TYR A 153 -0.91 2.73 14.64
N ILE A 154 -1.72 3.44 13.86
CA ILE A 154 -3.08 2.99 13.47
C ILE A 154 -3.06 1.63 12.77
N TRP A 155 -2.26 1.49 11.69
CA TRP A 155 -2.29 0.28 10.85
C TRP A 155 -1.99 -1.01 11.62
N PRO A 156 -0.88 -1.16 12.40
CA PRO A 156 -0.62 -2.41 13.12
C PRO A 156 -1.69 -2.74 14.17
N ARG A 157 -2.24 -1.72 14.83
CA ARG A 157 -3.26 -1.93 15.86
C ARG A 157 -4.54 -2.53 15.29
N VAL A 158 -5.02 -1.98 14.17
CA VAL A 158 -6.24 -2.46 13.51
C VAL A 158 -5.99 -3.79 12.77
N LEU A 159 -4.84 -3.92 12.09
CA LEU A 159 -4.48 -5.17 11.40
C LEU A 159 -4.36 -6.34 12.37
N ASN A 160 -3.72 -6.16 13.53
CA ASN A 160 -3.58 -7.20 14.53
C ASN A 160 -4.93 -7.65 15.11
N GLU A 161 -5.92 -6.78 15.15
CA GLU A 161 -7.28 -7.18 15.53
C GLU A 161 -7.87 -8.19 14.54
N LYS A 162 -7.70 -7.94 13.25
CA LYS A 162 -8.10 -8.89 12.19
C LYS A 162 -7.28 -10.18 12.29
N VAL A 163 -5.97 -10.10 12.52
CA VAL A 163 -5.10 -11.27 12.70
C VAL A 163 -5.57 -12.14 13.87
N ARG A 164 -5.87 -11.54 15.04
CA ARG A 164 -6.41 -12.28 16.20
C ARG A 164 -7.70 -13.01 15.87
N GLN A 165 -8.62 -12.34 15.16
CA GLN A 165 -9.90 -12.93 14.75
C GLN A 165 -9.69 -14.14 13.83
N VAL A 166 -8.86 -14.00 12.79
CA VAL A 166 -8.61 -15.08 11.83
C VAL A 166 -7.84 -16.24 12.47
N VAL A 167 -6.80 -15.96 13.27
CA VAL A 167 -6.06 -16.99 14.00
C VAL A 167 -6.96 -17.79 14.93
N ALA A 168 -7.84 -17.11 15.69
CA ALA A 168 -8.79 -17.76 16.59
C ALA A 168 -9.82 -18.59 15.82
N ALA A 169 -10.34 -18.11 14.69
CA ALA A 169 -11.29 -18.82 13.83
C ALA A 169 -10.68 -20.13 13.27
N GLU A 170 -9.38 -20.14 12.98
CA GLU A 170 -8.63 -21.31 12.50
C GLU A 170 -8.13 -22.22 13.66
N GLY A 171 -8.50 -21.91 14.91
CA GLY A 171 -8.12 -22.69 16.08
C GLY A 171 -6.67 -22.52 16.54
N GLY A 172 -6.09 -21.36 16.25
CA GLY A 172 -4.80 -20.89 16.78
C GLY A 172 -4.95 -19.94 17.96
N GLU A 173 -3.82 -19.47 18.48
CA GLU A 173 -3.77 -18.52 19.60
C GLU A 173 -2.65 -17.49 19.43
N ILE A 174 -2.82 -16.29 20.00
CA ILE A 174 -1.77 -15.29 20.12
C ILE A 174 -1.07 -15.50 21.46
N VAL A 175 0.22 -15.78 21.41
CA VAL A 175 1.02 -16.09 22.62
C VAL A 175 1.93 -14.96 23.06
N ALA A 176 2.15 -13.96 22.21
CA ALA A 176 2.88 -12.73 22.53
C ALA A 176 2.37 -11.60 21.63
N GLU A 177 2.22 -10.42 22.18
CA GLU A 177 1.89 -9.21 21.42
C GLU A 177 2.50 -8.00 22.11
N LYS A 178 3.23 -7.17 21.36
CA LYS A 178 3.83 -5.95 21.90
C LYS A 178 3.97 -4.89 20.82
N TYR A 179 3.66 -3.64 21.20
CA TYR A 179 3.78 -2.47 20.33
C TYR A 179 4.99 -1.63 20.73
N HIS A 180 5.70 -1.11 19.75
CA HIS A 180 6.93 -0.34 19.91
C HIS A 180 6.83 0.98 19.14
N PRO A 181 7.41 2.08 19.67
CA PRO A 181 7.53 3.32 18.89
C PRO A 181 8.21 3.08 17.54
N LEU A 182 7.93 3.94 16.55
CA LEU A 182 8.47 3.80 15.19
C LEU A 182 10.00 3.89 15.14
N ASP A 183 10.62 4.65 16.05
CA ASP A 183 12.07 4.83 16.16
C ASP A 183 12.76 3.82 17.10
N HIS A 184 12.03 2.78 17.53
CA HIS A 184 12.55 1.76 18.44
C HIS A 184 13.58 0.86 17.76
N ALA A 185 14.65 0.50 18.51
CA ALA A 185 15.74 -0.32 17.97
C ALA A 185 16.15 -1.50 18.86
N ASP A 186 15.75 -1.52 20.14
CA ASP A 186 16.06 -2.62 21.07
C ASP A 186 14.85 -3.51 21.30
N TYR A 187 14.80 -4.61 20.57
CA TYR A 187 13.70 -5.58 20.60
C TYR A 187 13.97 -6.79 21.52
N GLY A 188 15.04 -6.76 22.34
CA GLY A 188 15.45 -7.88 23.20
C GLY A 188 14.32 -8.46 24.03
N GLU A 189 13.50 -7.63 24.66
CA GLU A 189 12.39 -8.08 25.51
C GLU A 189 11.33 -8.87 24.73
N ILE A 190 10.86 -8.35 23.58
CA ILE A 190 9.84 -9.05 22.79
C ILE A 190 10.43 -10.30 22.13
N VAL A 191 11.70 -10.28 21.73
CA VAL A 191 12.40 -11.46 21.19
C VAL A 191 12.49 -12.56 22.25
N GLU A 192 12.86 -12.22 23.51
CA GLU A 192 12.86 -13.17 24.62
C GLU A 192 11.46 -13.75 24.88
N GLN A 193 10.43 -12.90 24.83
CA GLN A 193 9.04 -13.34 24.98
C GLN A 193 8.62 -14.27 23.85
N ILE A 194 8.94 -13.96 22.59
CA ILE A 194 8.69 -14.83 21.43
C ILE A 194 9.37 -16.18 21.64
N MET A 195 10.65 -16.18 22.04
CA MET A 195 11.42 -17.39 22.23
C MET A 195 10.92 -18.28 23.38
N SER A 196 10.43 -17.68 24.45
CA SER A 196 9.95 -18.42 25.65
C SER A 196 8.47 -18.81 25.58
N SER A 197 7.65 -18.10 24.82
CA SER A 197 6.20 -18.38 24.69
C SER A 197 5.88 -19.63 23.88
N GLY A 198 6.82 -20.18 23.14
CA GLY A 198 6.58 -21.26 22.19
C GLY A 198 5.87 -20.79 20.91
N ALA A 199 6.03 -19.53 20.53
CA ALA A 199 5.55 -19.03 19.25
C ALA A 199 6.12 -19.84 18.08
N GLU A 200 5.27 -20.19 17.13
CA GLU A 200 5.60 -20.92 15.91
C GLU A 200 5.61 -19.99 14.69
N VAL A 201 4.84 -18.88 14.77
CA VAL A 201 4.76 -17.85 13.74
C VAL A 201 5.02 -16.48 14.38
N VAL A 202 5.88 -15.70 13.77
CA VAL A 202 6.00 -14.27 14.02
C VAL A 202 5.31 -13.54 12.85
N PHE A 203 4.15 -12.97 13.13
CA PHE A 203 3.45 -12.06 12.21
C PHE A 203 3.90 -10.63 12.51
N ASN A 204 4.85 -10.15 11.72
CA ASN A 204 5.52 -8.87 11.95
C ASN A 204 4.77 -7.70 11.32
N THR A 205 4.55 -6.66 12.13
CA THR A 205 4.07 -5.35 11.68
C THR A 205 4.97 -4.19 12.15
N ILE A 206 6.22 -4.51 12.52
CA ILE A 206 7.26 -3.51 12.73
C ILE A 206 7.74 -3.05 11.35
N VAL A 207 7.61 -1.77 11.07
CA VAL A 207 8.00 -1.14 9.79
C VAL A 207 9.38 -0.47 9.88
N PRO A 208 10.04 -0.16 8.76
CA PRO A 208 11.27 0.63 8.79
C PRO A 208 11.07 1.99 9.55
N PRO A 209 12.09 2.45 10.30
CA PRO A 209 13.46 1.91 10.41
C PRO A 209 13.60 0.72 11.37
N GLY A 210 12.59 0.37 12.15
CA GLY A 210 12.62 -0.70 13.16
C GLY A 210 12.74 -2.12 12.59
N LEU A 211 12.36 -2.33 11.34
CA LEU A 211 12.38 -3.65 10.68
C LEU A 211 13.75 -4.34 10.75
N THR A 212 14.79 -3.64 10.32
CA THR A 212 16.16 -4.19 10.25
C THR A 212 16.69 -4.63 11.62
N PRO A 213 16.69 -3.81 12.68
CA PRO A 213 17.16 -4.25 14.00
C PRO A 213 16.28 -5.35 14.60
N PHE A 214 14.97 -5.38 14.32
CA PHE A 214 14.10 -6.45 14.79
C PHE A 214 14.45 -7.79 14.14
N MET A 215 14.57 -7.83 12.80
CA MET A 215 14.91 -9.05 12.07
C MET A 215 16.29 -9.59 12.47
N GLN A 216 17.26 -8.70 12.65
CA GLN A 216 18.58 -9.08 13.16
C GLN A 216 18.50 -9.76 14.52
N GLN A 217 17.86 -9.14 15.52
CA GLN A 217 17.76 -9.68 16.88
C GLN A 217 16.98 -11.01 16.92
N LEU A 218 15.91 -11.13 16.14
CA LEU A 218 15.14 -12.37 16.04
C LEU A 218 15.95 -13.51 15.38
N HIS A 219 16.73 -13.18 14.35
CA HIS A 219 17.63 -14.13 13.69
C HIS A 219 18.74 -14.61 14.63
N GLU A 220 19.41 -13.69 15.35
CA GLU A 220 20.44 -13.99 16.34
C GLU A 220 19.91 -14.89 17.46
N ALA A 221 18.66 -14.69 17.89
CA ALA A 221 17.98 -15.55 18.85
C ALA A 221 17.67 -16.95 18.29
N GLY A 222 17.76 -17.17 16.98
CA GLY A 222 17.61 -18.47 16.34
C GLY A 222 16.16 -18.89 16.11
N PHE A 223 15.22 -17.96 15.97
CA PHE A 223 13.79 -18.26 15.78
C PHE A 223 13.55 -19.17 14.56
N SER A 224 14.06 -18.81 13.39
CA SER A 224 13.90 -19.59 12.15
C SER A 224 14.64 -20.93 12.23
N LYS A 225 15.80 -21.00 12.92
CA LYS A 225 16.59 -22.23 13.10
C LYS A 225 15.85 -23.33 13.88
N ARG A 226 14.90 -22.94 14.74
CA ARG A 226 14.04 -23.89 15.49
C ARG A 226 12.73 -24.22 14.76
N GLY A 227 12.59 -23.83 13.49
CA GLY A 227 11.41 -24.09 12.67
C GLY A 227 10.31 -23.01 12.76
N GLY A 228 10.63 -21.84 13.29
CA GLY A 228 9.70 -20.71 13.34
C GLY A 228 9.46 -20.09 11.95
N HIS A 229 8.24 -19.67 11.68
CA HIS A 229 7.82 -19.04 10.43
C HIS A 229 7.71 -17.52 10.58
N LEU A 230 8.24 -16.80 9.61
CA LEU A 230 8.15 -15.33 9.53
C LEU A 230 7.05 -14.92 8.55
N VAL A 231 6.23 -13.95 8.93
CA VAL A 231 5.19 -13.36 8.10
C VAL A 231 5.27 -11.85 8.19
N CYS A 232 5.22 -11.18 7.05
CA CYS A 232 5.19 -9.73 6.96
C CYS A 232 4.41 -9.34 5.70
N THR A 233 3.16 -8.91 5.83
CA THR A 233 2.25 -8.70 4.68
C THR A 233 2.72 -7.63 3.72
N TYR A 234 3.50 -6.64 4.19
CA TYR A 234 4.02 -5.54 3.37
C TYR A 234 5.41 -5.81 2.78
N PHE A 235 6.01 -6.99 3.03
CA PHE A 235 7.40 -7.26 2.65
C PHE A 235 7.52 -7.47 1.14
N ASP A 236 8.20 -6.55 0.50
CA ASP A 236 8.47 -6.49 -0.92
C ASP A 236 9.98 -6.53 -1.25
N GLU A 237 10.35 -6.37 -2.49
CA GLU A 237 11.75 -6.40 -2.95
C GLU A 237 12.55 -5.20 -2.43
N ASN A 238 11.94 -4.03 -2.20
CA ASN A 238 12.62 -2.90 -1.57
C ASN A 238 12.90 -3.19 -0.08
N CYS A 239 11.96 -3.79 0.64
CA CYS A 239 12.16 -4.26 2.02
C CYS A 239 13.26 -5.33 2.11
N LEU A 240 13.31 -6.25 1.14
CA LEU A 240 14.37 -7.26 1.04
C LEU A 240 15.76 -6.62 0.92
N GLY A 241 15.86 -5.48 0.23
CA GLY A 241 17.10 -4.70 0.13
C GLY A 241 17.57 -4.05 1.44
N LEU A 242 16.69 -3.94 2.46
CA LEU A 242 17.03 -3.34 3.76
C LEU A 242 17.58 -4.32 4.79
N VAL A 243 17.40 -5.63 4.57
CA VAL A 243 17.70 -6.68 5.54
C VAL A 243 18.59 -7.73 4.90
N PRO A 244 19.68 -8.19 5.56
CA PRO A 244 20.47 -9.31 5.07
C PRO A 244 19.57 -10.52 4.76
N PRO A 245 19.66 -11.12 3.56
CA PRO A 245 18.74 -12.17 3.12
C PRO A 245 18.64 -13.36 4.06
N GLU A 246 19.75 -13.74 4.71
CA GLU A 246 19.79 -14.84 5.68
C GLU A 246 18.94 -14.60 6.95
N GLN A 247 18.62 -13.34 7.26
CA GLN A 247 17.79 -12.98 8.40
C GLN A 247 16.30 -13.12 8.11
N VAL A 248 15.92 -13.10 6.84
CA VAL A 248 14.55 -13.18 6.37
C VAL A 248 14.27 -14.39 5.48
N GLU A 249 15.22 -15.32 5.36
CA GLU A 249 15.03 -16.56 4.61
C GLU A 249 13.79 -17.32 5.13
N GLY A 250 12.89 -17.69 4.21
CA GLY A 250 11.63 -18.34 4.53
C GLY A 250 10.49 -17.39 4.94
N LEU A 251 10.69 -16.06 4.98
CA LEU A 251 9.65 -15.08 5.29
C LEU A 251 8.56 -15.08 4.21
N TYR A 252 7.30 -15.08 4.62
CA TYR A 252 6.13 -14.98 3.75
C TYR A 252 5.60 -13.55 3.70
N GLY A 253 5.35 -13.05 2.48
CA GLY A 253 4.60 -11.84 2.19
C GLY A 253 3.26 -12.14 1.52
N CYS A 254 2.34 -11.16 1.49
CA CYS A 254 1.07 -11.28 0.76
C CYS A 254 0.70 -9.94 0.14
N LEU A 255 0.98 -9.80 -1.16
CA LEU A 255 0.79 -8.56 -1.92
C LEU A 255 0.08 -8.82 -3.25
N ASP A 256 -0.35 -7.76 -3.88
CA ASP A 256 -1.02 -7.76 -5.19
C ASP A 256 -0.07 -7.90 -6.38
N TYR A 257 1.22 -7.74 -6.14
CA TYR A 257 2.29 -7.89 -7.13
C TYR A 257 3.61 -8.23 -6.45
N TYR A 258 4.42 -9.02 -7.14
CA TYR A 258 5.86 -9.25 -6.89
C TYR A 258 6.58 -9.27 -8.23
N GLN A 259 7.87 -8.93 -8.27
CA GLN A 259 8.65 -8.97 -9.52
C GLN A 259 8.72 -10.36 -10.16
N ASP A 260 8.51 -11.42 -9.37
CA ASP A 260 8.36 -12.80 -9.85
C ASP A 260 7.05 -13.06 -10.62
N ALA A 261 6.12 -12.08 -10.67
CA ALA A 261 4.91 -12.20 -11.48
C ALA A 261 5.27 -12.37 -12.96
N GLY A 262 4.97 -13.57 -13.49
CA GLY A 262 5.48 -14.02 -14.78
C GLY A 262 4.69 -13.52 -16.00
N ASP A 263 3.64 -12.72 -15.84
CA ASP A 263 2.82 -12.25 -16.94
C ASP A 263 3.57 -11.26 -17.86
N PRO A 264 3.23 -11.23 -19.17
CA PRO A 264 3.96 -10.40 -20.12
C PRO A 264 3.91 -8.91 -19.84
N PHE A 265 2.76 -8.40 -19.32
CA PHE A 265 2.59 -6.99 -19.03
C PHE A 265 3.49 -6.54 -17.87
N SER A 266 3.51 -7.31 -16.78
CA SER A 266 4.35 -7.02 -15.62
C SER A 266 5.84 -7.02 -15.97
N LYS A 267 6.27 -7.94 -16.82
CA LYS A 267 7.67 -7.99 -17.30
C LYS A 267 8.05 -6.78 -18.16
N GLU A 268 7.17 -6.37 -19.06
CA GLU A 268 7.41 -5.19 -19.90
C GLU A 268 7.43 -3.91 -19.06
N LEU A 269 6.49 -3.80 -18.12
CA LEU A 269 6.42 -2.66 -17.19
C LEU A 269 7.69 -2.53 -16.34
N LEU A 270 8.15 -3.65 -15.76
CA LEU A 270 9.36 -3.68 -14.95
C LEU A 270 10.60 -3.31 -15.77
N SER A 271 10.78 -3.92 -16.96
CA SER A 271 11.90 -3.60 -17.84
C SER A 271 11.95 -2.11 -18.19
N ARG A 272 10.79 -1.55 -18.51
CA ARG A 272 10.67 -0.13 -18.83
C ARG A 272 10.94 0.78 -17.63
N TYR A 273 10.46 0.40 -16.44
CA TYR A 273 10.74 1.15 -15.22
C TYR A 273 12.24 1.19 -14.94
N ASP A 274 12.92 0.05 -15.03
CA ASP A 274 14.38 -0.05 -14.81
C ASP A 274 15.18 0.74 -15.84
N GLU A 275 14.72 0.79 -17.11
CA GLU A 275 15.34 1.63 -18.14
C GLU A 275 15.18 3.13 -17.86
N LEU A 276 14.04 3.56 -17.33
CA LEU A 276 13.75 4.97 -17.05
C LEU A 276 14.43 5.45 -15.75
N TYR A 277 14.56 4.57 -14.78
CA TYR A 277 15.02 4.90 -13.43
C TYR A 277 16.13 3.95 -12.95
N PRO A 278 17.24 3.84 -13.68
CA PRO A 278 18.34 2.98 -13.30
C PRO A 278 18.91 3.42 -11.93
N ASP A 279 19.26 2.46 -11.10
CA ASP A 279 19.81 2.67 -9.75
C ASP A 279 18.84 3.39 -8.77
N SER A 280 17.56 3.43 -9.07
CA SER A 280 16.51 3.97 -8.20
C SER A 280 15.88 2.88 -7.33
N ALA A 281 14.92 3.27 -6.47
CA ALA A 281 14.07 2.32 -5.76
C ALA A 281 13.31 1.44 -6.77
N LEU A 282 13.13 0.16 -6.44
CA LEU A 282 12.53 -0.83 -7.33
C LEU A 282 11.01 -0.62 -7.49
N PHE A 283 10.48 -1.03 -8.64
CA PHE A 283 9.03 -1.16 -8.80
C PHE A 283 8.53 -2.39 -8.04
N THR A 284 7.62 -2.18 -7.08
CA THR A 284 7.14 -3.25 -6.19
C THR A 284 5.62 -3.27 -6.07
N GLY A 285 5.09 -4.29 -5.39
CA GLY A 285 3.66 -4.43 -5.07
C GLY A 285 3.26 -3.74 -3.77
N GLY A 286 1.95 -3.68 -3.56
CA GLY A 286 1.25 -3.43 -2.28
C GLY A 286 1.61 -2.24 -1.45
N SER A 287 2.82 -1.84 -1.51
CA SER A 287 3.38 -0.80 -0.68
C SER A 287 3.31 0.55 -1.34
N ALA A 288 3.20 0.75 -2.55
CA ALA A 288 3.04 2.06 -3.15
C ALA A 288 2.98 1.97 -4.68
N CYS A 289 3.97 1.34 -5.35
CA CYS A 289 4.11 1.42 -6.79
C CYS A 289 2.92 0.82 -7.56
N SER A 290 2.53 -0.41 -7.25
CA SER A 290 1.40 -1.06 -7.93
C SER A 290 0.08 -0.32 -7.66
N GLY A 291 -0.11 0.17 -6.43
CA GLY A 291 -1.27 0.96 -6.04
C GLY A 291 -1.29 2.33 -6.72
N MET A 292 -0.15 3.02 -6.84
CA MET A 292 -0.01 4.30 -7.55
C MET A 292 -0.29 4.12 -9.05
N TYR A 293 0.31 3.10 -9.67
CA TYR A 293 0.04 2.75 -11.07
C TYR A 293 -1.46 2.54 -11.30
N ARG A 294 -2.06 1.70 -10.45
CA ARG A 294 -3.48 1.34 -10.52
C ARG A 294 -4.38 2.55 -10.29
N GLY A 295 -4.06 3.36 -9.28
CA GLY A 295 -4.82 4.56 -8.95
C GLY A 295 -4.89 5.55 -10.11
N LEU A 296 -3.75 5.85 -10.73
CA LEU A 296 -3.67 6.73 -11.89
C LEU A 296 -4.40 6.17 -13.11
N ARG A 297 -4.27 4.86 -13.40
CA ARG A 297 -4.92 4.22 -14.55
C ARG A 297 -6.44 4.08 -14.37
N LEU A 298 -6.92 3.81 -13.16
CA LEU A 298 -8.35 3.79 -12.88
C LEU A 298 -8.95 5.21 -12.96
N TRP A 299 -8.24 6.21 -12.45
CA TRP A 299 -8.65 7.61 -12.59
C TRP A 299 -8.65 8.04 -14.07
N GLU A 300 -7.64 7.68 -14.85
CA GLU A 300 -7.61 7.91 -16.29
C GLU A 300 -8.84 7.30 -16.98
N ALA A 301 -9.14 6.04 -16.68
CA ALA A 301 -10.31 5.35 -17.24
C ALA A 301 -11.62 6.07 -16.88
N ALA A 302 -11.75 6.49 -15.62
CA ALA A 302 -12.92 7.21 -15.13
C ALA A 302 -13.10 8.57 -15.81
N VAL A 303 -12.03 9.37 -15.97
CA VAL A 303 -12.09 10.66 -16.67
C VAL A 303 -12.45 10.47 -18.15
N ARG A 304 -11.92 9.44 -18.81
CA ARG A 304 -12.27 9.12 -20.21
C ARG A 304 -13.73 8.70 -20.35
N GLU A 305 -14.25 7.90 -19.42
CA GLU A 305 -15.65 7.46 -19.42
C GLU A 305 -16.59 8.62 -19.13
N ALA A 306 -16.31 9.44 -18.11
CA ALA A 306 -17.09 10.62 -17.76
C ALA A 306 -17.10 11.69 -18.89
N GLY A 307 -16.04 11.76 -19.69
CA GLY A 307 -15.87 12.77 -20.74
C GLY A 307 -15.75 14.21 -20.20
N THR A 308 -15.52 14.35 -18.90
CA THR A 308 -15.43 15.62 -18.18
C THR A 308 -14.49 15.50 -16.97
N LEU A 309 -14.12 16.65 -16.38
CA LEU A 309 -13.42 16.74 -15.08
C LEU A 309 -14.35 17.18 -13.95
N GLU A 310 -15.67 17.25 -14.21
CA GLU A 310 -16.60 17.54 -13.13
C GLU A 310 -16.55 16.41 -12.11
N GLN A 311 -16.20 16.75 -10.87
CA GLN A 311 -15.80 15.81 -9.82
C GLN A 311 -16.84 14.71 -9.58
N GLN A 312 -18.13 15.06 -9.58
CA GLN A 312 -19.21 14.10 -9.33
C GLN A 312 -19.33 13.05 -10.45
N ASP A 313 -19.11 13.47 -11.71
CA ASP A 313 -19.14 12.56 -12.85
C ASP A 313 -17.92 11.63 -12.84
N VAL A 314 -16.73 12.17 -12.48
CA VAL A 314 -15.50 11.37 -12.33
C VAL A 314 -15.63 10.38 -11.18
N ILE A 315 -16.18 10.77 -10.03
CA ILE A 315 -16.44 9.87 -8.89
C ILE A 315 -17.40 8.75 -9.30
N ALA A 316 -18.48 9.07 -9.97
CA ALA A 316 -19.44 8.07 -10.42
C ALA A 316 -18.83 7.06 -11.40
N ALA A 317 -17.97 7.52 -12.32
CA ALA A 317 -17.24 6.64 -13.23
C ALA A 317 -16.14 5.84 -12.51
N LEU A 318 -15.43 6.45 -11.55
CA LEU A 318 -14.36 5.81 -10.79
C LEU A 318 -14.90 4.68 -9.90
N ASP A 319 -16.11 4.80 -9.37
CA ASP A 319 -16.75 3.79 -8.52
C ASP A 319 -16.91 2.42 -9.19
N HIS A 320 -16.81 2.34 -10.51
CA HIS A 320 -16.86 1.10 -11.28
C HIS A 320 -15.77 0.98 -12.35
N ALA A 321 -14.75 1.84 -12.24
CA ALA A 321 -13.63 1.84 -13.18
C ALA A 321 -12.84 0.55 -13.12
N LYS A 322 -12.29 0.13 -14.26
CA LYS A 322 -11.47 -1.08 -14.38
C LYS A 322 -10.34 -0.91 -15.37
N ILE A 323 -9.27 -1.63 -15.12
CA ILE A 323 -8.15 -1.81 -16.04
C ILE A 323 -8.01 -3.29 -16.37
N ALA A 324 -7.89 -3.59 -17.64
CA ALA A 324 -7.79 -4.98 -18.11
C ALA A 324 -6.41 -5.58 -17.86
N VAL A 325 -5.38 -4.74 -17.77
CA VAL A 325 -3.99 -5.12 -17.53
C VAL A 325 -3.34 -4.14 -16.56
N GLY A 326 -2.47 -4.66 -15.71
CA GLY A 326 -1.72 -3.88 -14.74
C GLY A 326 -0.67 -4.76 -14.04
N PRO A 327 0.17 -4.19 -13.15
CA PRO A 327 1.10 -4.99 -12.37
C PRO A 327 0.32 -6.03 -11.55
N GLY A 328 0.70 -7.31 -11.70
CA GLY A 328 0.00 -8.43 -11.08
C GLY A 328 -1.33 -8.80 -11.72
N GLY A 329 -1.80 -8.11 -12.78
CA GLY A 329 -3.02 -8.45 -13.52
C GLY A 329 -4.09 -7.35 -13.57
N PRO A 330 -5.34 -7.72 -13.90
CA PRO A 330 -6.44 -6.77 -13.98
C PRO A 330 -6.85 -6.25 -12.59
N ALA A 331 -7.48 -5.07 -12.57
CA ALA A 331 -8.03 -4.49 -11.37
C ALA A 331 -9.35 -3.76 -11.65
N GLU A 332 -10.25 -3.77 -10.68
CA GLU A 332 -11.57 -3.17 -10.79
C GLU A 332 -11.98 -2.53 -9.46
N MET A 333 -12.48 -1.30 -9.50
CA MET A 333 -13.10 -0.67 -8.33
C MET A 333 -14.40 -1.40 -7.98
N VAL A 334 -14.59 -1.71 -6.70
CA VAL A 334 -15.82 -2.37 -6.23
C VAL A 334 -16.87 -1.29 -5.97
N PRO A 335 -17.99 -1.31 -6.72
CA PRO A 335 -19.00 -0.27 -6.60
C PRO A 335 -19.50 -0.08 -5.16
N GLY A 336 -19.54 1.17 -4.75
CA GLY A 336 -19.98 1.59 -3.42
C GLY A 336 -18.97 1.36 -2.29
N GLN A 337 -17.87 0.64 -2.51
CA GLN A 337 -16.83 0.45 -1.49
C GLN A 337 -15.66 1.42 -1.66
N HIS A 338 -15.41 1.93 -2.86
CA HIS A 338 -14.24 2.74 -3.22
C HIS A 338 -12.89 2.03 -2.97
N HIS A 339 -12.90 0.71 -3.06
CA HIS A 339 -11.73 -0.16 -2.92
C HIS A 339 -11.62 -1.09 -4.13
N VAL A 340 -10.39 -1.49 -4.43
CA VAL A 340 -10.09 -2.26 -5.63
C VAL A 340 -10.09 -3.77 -5.33
N ARG A 341 -10.80 -4.56 -6.16
CA ARG A 341 -10.55 -5.98 -6.28
C ARG A 341 -9.39 -6.23 -7.24
N MET A 342 -8.52 -7.16 -6.89
CA MET A 342 -7.29 -7.43 -7.64
C MET A 342 -6.75 -8.83 -7.34
N ASN A 343 -5.83 -9.30 -8.16
CA ASN A 343 -5.08 -10.51 -7.84
C ASN A 343 -4.24 -10.30 -6.58
N MET A 344 -4.11 -11.39 -5.81
CA MET A 344 -3.24 -11.44 -4.65
C MET A 344 -2.32 -12.65 -4.74
N TYR A 345 -1.13 -12.51 -4.19
CA TYR A 345 -0.09 -13.53 -4.24
C TYR A 345 0.53 -13.72 -2.85
N ILE A 346 0.87 -14.95 -2.51
CA ILE A 346 1.77 -15.23 -1.40
C ILE A 346 3.14 -15.50 -1.99
N ALA A 347 4.13 -14.74 -1.56
CA ALA A 347 5.52 -14.96 -1.88
C ALA A 347 6.31 -15.38 -0.65
N GLN A 348 7.43 -16.06 -0.88
CA GLN A 348 8.37 -16.46 0.15
C GLN A 348 9.78 -16.01 -0.24
N VAL A 349 10.54 -15.51 0.72
CA VAL A 349 11.98 -15.27 0.50
C VAL A 349 12.68 -16.61 0.40
N HIS A 350 13.34 -16.86 -0.73
CA HIS A 350 14.13 -18.04 -1.00
C HIS A 350 15.40 -17.68 -1.77
N ASP A 351 16.55 -18.11 -1.26
CA ASP A 351 17.87 -17.80 -1.84
C ASP A 351 18.05 -16.27 -2.13
N GLY A 352 17.56 -15.43 -1.22
CA GLY A 352 17.69 -13.99 -1.31
C GLY A 352 16.79 -13.30 -2.34
N ALA A 353 15.72 -13.97 -2.81
CA ALA A 353 14.70 -13.41 -3.70
C ALA A 353 13.29 -13.73 -3.20
N LEU A 354 12.33 -12.85 -3.48
CA LEU A 354 10.91 -13.12 -3.27
C LEU A 354 10.38 -13.96 -4.44
N GLN A 355 9.89 -15.16 -4.14
CA GLN A 355 9.32 -16.10 -5.11
C GLN A 355 7.85 -16.35 -4.79
N ILE A 356 6.98 -16.23 -5.79
CA ILE A 356 5.55 -16.53 -5.64
C ILE A 356 5.37 -18.03 -5.37
N VAL A 357 4.83 -18.37 -4.22
CA VAL A 357 4.54 -19.74 -3.81
C VAL A 357 3.06 -20.11 -3.90
N GLU A 358 2.18 -19.10 -4.01
CA GLU A 358 0.75 -19.29 -4.21
C GLU A 358 0.15 -18.10 -4.96
N SER A 359 -0.66 -18.36 -5.96
CA SER A 359 -1.52 -17.36 -6.61
C SER A 359 -2.93 -17.51 -6.06
N LEU A 360 -3.39 -16.50 -5.34
CA LEU A 360 -4.71 -16.51 -4.70
C LEU A 360 -5.84 -16.12 -5.66
N GLY A 361 -5.49 -15.61 -6.86
CA GLY A 361 -6.45 -15.07 -7.82
C GLY A 361 -7.01 -13.73 -7.37
N VAL A 362 -8.13 -13.35 -7.97
CA VAL A 362 -8.82 -12.08 -7.67
C VAL A 362 -9.55 -12.18 -6.33
N ILE A 363 -9.27 -11.23 -5.42
CA ILE A 363 -9.90 -11.15 -4.11
C ILE A 363 -10.60 -9.80 -3.94
N ASP A 364 -11.85 -9.85 -3.44
CA ASP A 364 -12.61 -8.66 -3.08
C ASP A 364 -12.06 -8.02 -1.79
N PRO A 365 -12.15 -6.68 -1.66
CA PRO A 365 -11.66 -5.98 -0.48
C PRO A 365 -12.52 -6.20 0.77
N ASP A 366 -13.81 -6.56 0.61
CA ASP A 366 -14.79 -6.75 1.71
C ASP A 366 -14.84 -5.57 2.69
N GLU A 367 -14.89 -4.35 2.11
CA GLU A 367 -14.90 -3.10 2.86
C GLU A 367 -16.32 -2.51 2.99
N PRO A 368 -16.55 -1.65 3.99
CA PRO A 368 -17.84 -1.00 4.17
C PRO A 368 -18.24 -0.17 2.93
N VAL A 369 -19.56 -0.14 2.67
CA VAL A 369 -20.11 0.78 1.65
C VAL A 369 -19.93 2.22 2.12
N VAL A 370 -19.47 3.05 1.22
CA VAL A 370 -19.26 4.48 1.43
C VAL A 370 -20.55 5.16 1.88
N GLN A 371 -20.47 5.97 2.91
CA GLN A 371 -21.61 6.70 3.45
C GLN A 371 -21.65 8.10 2.84
N GLU A 372 -22.83 8.48 2.31
CA GLU A 372 -23.05 9.88 1.94
C GLU A 372 -22.79 10.79 3.14
N ARG A 373 -22.00 11.85 2.96
CA ARG A 373 -21.83 12.86 4.01
C ARG A 373 -23.18 13.47 4.30
N SER A 374 -23.70 13.28 5.51
CA SER A 374 -24.88 13.99 5.99
C SER A 374 -24.58 15.49 5.86
N VAL A 375 -25.31 16.17 4.97
CA VAL A 375 -25.24 17.63 4.89
C VAL A 375 -25.86 18.15 6.19
N VAL A 376 -25.01 18.45 7.17
CA VAL A 376 -25.45 19.22 8.32
C VAL A 376 -25.68 20.65 7.77
N THR A 377 -26.92 20.92 7.42
CA THR A 377 -27.36 22.29 7.16
C THR A 377 -27.26 23.05 8.47
N ALA A 378 -26.25 23.94 8.55
CA ALA A 378 -26.07 24.88 9.64
C ALA A 378 -27.15 25.97 9.65
#